data_29314353fe822de2aa10a525a7dd8320
#
_entry.id   29314353fe822de2aa10a525a7dd8320
#
_cell.length_a   1.000
_cell.length_b   1.000
_cell.length_c   1.000
_cell.angle_alpha   90.00
_cell.angle_beta   90.00
_cell.angle_gamma   90.00
#
_symmetry.space_group_name_H-M   'P 1'
#
loop_
_entity.id
_entity.type
_entity.pdbx_description
1 polymer ?
#
loop_
_entity_poly.entity_id
_entity_poly.type
_entity_poly.pdbx_seq_one_letter_code
_entity_poly.pdbx_strand_id
1 'polypeptide(L)'
;MRETVLEAVLRSADAPSEAQRNRFAAFLKKQYGQEVPLRWEQDPALEKGFRMEVGADLYDWSLEGRLRQFRERLEQLNPAGVSVIPLMREAVRNWQPDAAPEEVGSVLTVGDEIATVSGLEHAAYGEILQFSSGVKGMVQDLRPDRVGCILFGGSEAIESGSIVRRTGKTAGIPVGDGFLGRVVDALGMPIDGQGDIPSEGYLPIESPAPGIIDRQPVNAPMETGLLAIDSMFPIGRGQRELISGDRQTGKTAIALDTVLNQKGKGVVCIYVAIGQKSSSVAQLVENLKHKGAMDYTIVVNAPASASASLQYIAPYAGTALGEYFMRKGRDVLIVYDDLSKHAVAYRTLSLLLERSPGREAYPGDVFYLHSRLLERSAHLSEELGGGSMTALPIVETQAGDVSAYIPTNIISITDGQIFLESSLFFSGQRPAVNVGLSVSRVGGDAQTKAMKKAAGALRLDLAQYREMEVFTQFSSDLDETTKRQLIYGQGLMRLLRQPQNHPYQQHQQVILLVAALDHVMQTVPLARMDDFRTRLLTYIETQDQALCRRIDESGQLSDEDRETILKLSREFLTRFQTEAAEKSGE
;
A
#
# COMPACT_ATOMS: atom_id res chain seq x y z
N MET A 1 33.32 -27.27 22.83
CA MET A 1 32.40 -26.37 23.57
C MET A 1 33.15 -25.89 24.80
N ARG A 2 33.47 -24.60 24.88
CA ARG A 2 33.96 -24.03 26.12
C ARG A 2 32.74 -23.79 26.99
N GLU A 3 32.67 -24.43 28.17
CA GLU A 3 31.69 -24.09 29.20
C GLU A 3 31.93 -22.62 29.56
N THR A 4 31.05 -21.74 29.15
CA THR A 4 31.00 -20.33 29.58
C THR A 4 30.58 -20.37 31.05
N VAL A 5 31.51 -20.12 31.95
CA VAL A 5 31.21 -19.98 33.38
C VAL A 5 30.31 -18.75 33.51
N LEU A 6 29.05 -18.94 33.87
CA LEU A 6 28.12 -17.84 34.13
C LEU A 6 28.63 -17.05 35.33
N GLU A 7 28.86 -15.75 35.17
CA GLU A 7 29.24 -14.81 36.23
C GLU A 7 28.18 -13.72 36.37
N ALA A 8 27.81 -13.35 37.59
CA ALA A 8 26.87 -12.26 37.86
C ALA A 8 27.64 -11.00 38.31
N VAL A 9 27.41 -9.89 37.61
CA VAL A 9 27.95 -8.58 37.97
C VAL A 9 26.86 -7.73 38.59
N LEU A 10 27.00 -7.40 39.89
CA LEU A 10 26.08 -6.53 40.63
C LEU A 10 26.63 -5.11 40.69
N ARG A 11 25.90 -4.15 40.15
CA ARG A 11 26.27 -2.72 40.25
C ARG A 11 25.28 -1.99 41.17
N SER A 12 25.82 -1.18 42.07
CA SER A 12 25.08 -0.31 43.00
C SER A 12 25.95 0.83 43.50
N ALA A 13 25.35 1.94 43.98
CA ALA A 13 26.07 3.07 44.52
C ALA A 13 26.90 2.66 45.76
N ASP A 14 26.29 1.87 46.65
CA ASP A 14 26.91 1.39 47.88
C ASP A 14 27.14 -0.13 47.81
N ALA A 15 28.19 -0.59 48.51
CA ALA A 15 28.50 -2.01 48.57
C ALA A 15 27.40 -2.80 49.28
N PRO A 16 26.94 -3.94 48.70
CA PRO A 16 25.90 -4.76 49.33
C PRO A 16 26.42 -5.38 50.62
N SER A 17 25.57 -5.39 51.64
CA SER A 17 25.84 -6.06 52.90
C SER A 17 25.97 -7.58 52.71
N GLU A 18 26.59 -8.30 53.63
CA GLU A 18 26.76 -9.74 53.58
C GLU A 18 25.40 -10.47 53.49
N ALA A 19 24.39 -9.98 54.22
CA ALA A 19 23.04 -10.49 54.15
C ALA A 19 22.38 -10.29 52.76
N GLN A 20 22.67 -9.18 52.09
CA GLN A 20 22.19 -8.90 50.73
C GLN A 20 22.93 -9.80 49.72
N ARG A 21 24.23 -9.95 49.82
CA ARG A 21 25.02 -10.88 48.95
C ARG A 21 24.48 -12.31 49.03
N ASN A 22 24.20 -12.80 50.24
CA ASN A 22 23.63 -14.13 50.43
C ASN A 22 22.23 -14.29 49.81
N ARG A 23 21.41 -13.23 49.86
CA ARG A 23 20.09 -13.25 49.18
C ARG A 23 20.25 -13.25 47.65
N PHE A 24 21.17 -12.48 47.09
CA PHE A 24 21.45 -12.50 45.66
C PHE A 24 21.98 -13.88 45.23
N ALA A 25 22.91 -14.47 45.96
CA ALA A 25 23.42 -15.81 45.67
C ALA A 25 22.32 -16.88 45.72
N ALA A 26 21.43 -16.81 46.73
CA ALA A 26 20.29 -17.73 46.83
C ALA A 26 19.30 -17.54 45.66
N PHE A 27 19.04 -16.30 45.27
CA PHE A 27 18.21 -15.97 44.10
C PHE A 27 18.79 -16.53 42.80
N LEU A 28 20.08 -16.27 42.55
CA LEU A 28 20.82 -16.77 41.39
C LEU A 28 20.80 -18.30 41.31
N LYS A 29 21.06 -18.98 42.43
CA LYS A 29 21.03 -20.43 42.49
C LYS A 29 19.63 -20.99 42.19
N LYS A 30 18.57 -20.33 42.67
CA LYS A 30 17.20 -20.71 42.37
C LYS A 30 16.84 -20.50 40.89
N GLN A 31 17.31 -19.41 40.32
CA GLN A 31 16.94 -19.00 38.94
C GLN A 31 17.71 -19.82 37.89
N TYR A 32 18.99 -20.02 38.09
CA TYR A 32 19.87 -20.67 37.12
C TYR A 32 20.21 -22.14 37.43
N GLY A 33 19.73 -22.65 38.54
CA GLY A 33 19.92 -24.06 38.92
C GLY A 33 21.35 -24.44 39.32
N GLN A 34 22.28 -23.47 39.31
CA GLN A 34 23.70 -23.64 39.64
C GLN A 34 24.20 -22.47 40.48
N GLU A 35 25.39 -22.64 41.11
CA GLU A 35 26.03 -21.54 41.82
C GLU A 35 26.69 -20.60 40.82
N VAL A 36 26.22 -19.32 40.80
CA VAL A 36 26.75 -18.27 39.93
C VAL A 36 27.60 -17.32 40.80
N PRO A 37 28.90 -17.17 40.49
CA PRO A 37 29.75 -16.22 41.19
C PRO A 37 29.21 -14.81 41.07
N LEU A 38 29.13 -14.08 42.22
CA LEU A 38 28.63 -12.70 42.27
C LEU A 38 29.82 -11.73 42.47
N ARG A 39 30.07 -10.90 41.45
CA ARG A 39 31.05 -9.81 41.51
C ARG A 39 30.31 -8.50 41.73
N TRP A 40 30.80 -7.65 42.61
CA TRP A 40 30.26 -6.31 42.83
C TRP A 40 31.14 -5.25 42.19
N GLU A 41 30.51 -4.31 41.53
CA GLU A 41 31.14 -3.11 40.96
C GLU A 41 30.40 -1.88 41.47
N GLN A 42 31.16 -0.84 41.89
CA GLN A 42 30.56 0.42 42.31
C GLN A 42 30.11 1.23 41.09
N ASP A 43 28.86 1.66 41.08
CA ASP A 43 28.31 2.57 40.06
C ASP A 43 27.64 3.77 40.76
N PRO A 44 28.33 4.91 40.87
CA PRO A 44 27.81 6.10 41.52
C PRO A 44 26.61 6.74 40.81
N ALA A 45 26.40 6.42 39.50
CA ALA A 45 25.27 6.92 38.74
C ALA A 45 23.91 6.27 39.14
N LEU A 46 23.97 5.13 39.83
CA LEU A 46 22.80 4.46 40.37
C LEU A 46 22.44 5.05 41.74
N GLU A 47 21.72 6.19 41.76
CA GLU A 47 21.33 6.88 43.01
C GLU A 47 20.62 5.98 44.03
N LYS A 48 19.77 5.07 43.59
CA LYS A 48 19.04 4.10 44.43
C LYS A 48 18.74 2.80 43.67
N GLY A 49 18.89 1.67 44.39
CA GLY A 49 18.62 0.35 43.83
C GLY A 49 19.89 -0.34 43.36
N PHE A 50 19.73 -1.30 42.48
CA PHE A 50 20.87 -2.07 41.94
C PHE A 50 20.55 -2.50 40.48
N ARG A 51 21.61 -2.81 39.76
CA ARG A 51 21.57 -3.44 38.46
C ARG A 51 22.43 -4.69 38.49
N MET A 52 21.92 -5.84 38.09
CA MET A 52 22.64 -7.10 38.09
C MET A 52 22.60 -7.74 36.70
N GLU A 53 23.75 -7.99 36.13
CA GLU A 53 23.96 -8.62 34.83
C GLU A 53 24.42 -10.06 35.03
N VAL A 54 23.79 -11.02 34.36
CA VAL A 54 24.12 -12.45 34.39
C VAL A 54 24.12 -12.98 32.97
N GLY A 55 25.27 -13.03 32.31
CA GLY A 55 25.33 -13.33 30.89
C GLY A 55 24.56 -12.28 30.07
N ALA A 56 23.51 -12.68 29.36
CA ALA A 56 22.62 -11.79 28.59
C ALA A 56 21.46 -11.23 29.44
N ASP A 57 21.23 -11.75 30.65
CA ASP A 57 20.12 -11.35 31.51
C ASP A 57 20.48 -10.11 32.35
N LEU A 58 19.61 -9.09 32.30
CA LEU A 58 19.74 -7.88 33.10
C LEU A 58 18.57 -7.76 34.08
N TYR A 59 18.89 -7.65 35.37
CA TYR A 59 17.94 -7.35 36.44
C TYR A 59 18.13 -5.89 36.85
N ASP A 60 17.26 -4.98 36.36
CA ASP A 60 17.37 -3.54 36.64
C ASP A 60 16.34 -3.09 37.71
N TRP A 61 16.81 -3.02 38.97
CA TRP A 61 16.06 -2.54 40.12
C TRP A 61 16.50 -1.14 40.56
N SER A 62 17.15 -0.40 39.67
CA SER A 62 17.45 1.01 39.86
C SER A 62 16.15 1.84 39.90
N LEU A 63 16.24 3.10 40.37
CA LEU A 63 15.12 4.03 40.30
C LEU A 63 14.62 4.20 38.86
N GLU A 64 15.53 4.33 37.92
CA GLU A 64 15.25 4.48 36.50
C GLU A 64 14.56 3.24 35.90
N GLY A 65 15.05 2.04 36.19
CA GLY A 65 14.46 0.77 35.76
C GLY A 65 13.01 0.61 36.27
N ARG A 66 12.77 0.94 37.54
CA ARG A 66 11.42 0.91 38.13
C ARG A 66 10.47 1.94 37.54
N LEU A 67 10.94 3.16 37.25
CA LEU A 67 10.15 4.20 36.59
C LEU A 67 9.80 3.81 35.16
N ARG A 68 10.72 3.17 34.45
CA ARG A 68 10.48 2.64 33.10
C ARG A 68 9.40 1.55 33.12
N GLN A 69 9.52 0.52 33.98
CA GLN A 69 8.50 -0.53 34.12
C GLN A 69 7.13 0.07 34.47
N PHE A 70 7.11 1.11 35.29
CA PHE A 70 5.90 1.82 35.63
C PHE A 70 5.29 2.57 34.42
N ARG A 71 6.11 3.23 33.63
CA ARG A 71 5.70 3.91 32.40
C ARG A 71 5.12 2.91 31.37
N GLU A 72 5.80 1.81 31.14
CA GLU A 72 5.33 0.75 30.24
C GLU A 72 3.99 0.16 30.69
N ARG A 73 3.80 0.00 31.99
CA ARG A 73 2.53 -0.45 32.55
C ARG A 73 1.41 0.58 32.36
N LEU A 74 1.70 1.86 32.48
CA LEU A 74 0.75 2.93 32.19
C LEU A 74 0.36 2.98 30.71
N GLU A 75 1.31 2.81 29.81
CA GLU A 75 1.06 2.75 28.36
C GLU A 75 0.19 1.56 27.99
N GLN A 76 0.33 0.42 28.67
CA GLN A 76 -0.53 -0.76 28.48
C GLN A 76 -1.97 -0.57 28.97
N LEU A 77 -2.20 0.28 29.97
CA LEU A 77 -3.52 0.50 30.58
C LEU A 77 -4.33 1.60 29.91
N ASN A 78 -3.75 2.39 29.00
CA ASN A 78 -4.44 3.52 28.36
C ASN A 78 -4.46 3.43 26.81
N PRO A 79 -5.16 2.46 26.21
CA PRO A 79 -5.30 2.42 24.75
C PRO A 79 -6.32 3.40 24.17
N ALA A 80 -7.13 4.11 24.98
CA ALA A 80 -8.28 4.85 24.46
C ALA A 80 -8.64 6.12 25.25
N GLY A 81 -7.73 7.05 25.52
CA GLY A 81 -8.07 8.46 25.85
C GLY A 81 -9.06 8.73 27.01
N VAL A 82 -9.26 7.78 27.93
CA VAL A 82 -10.11 7.94 29.10
C VAL A 82 -9.32 8.62 30.22
N SER A 83 -9.98 9.44 31.04
CA SER A 83 -9.38 10.20 32.15
C SER A 83 -8.33 9.42 32.94
N VAL A 84 -7.09 9.87 32.83
CA VAL A 84 -5.87 9.18 33.29
C VAL A 84 -5.79 9.03 34.82
N ILE A 85 -6.45 9.90 35.58
CA ILE A 85 -6.28 10.00 37.03
C ILE A 85 -6.78 8.76 37.82
N PRO A 86 -7.93 8.13 37.52
CA PRO A 86 -8.33 6.90 38.19
C PRO A 86 -7.41 5.71 37.86
N LEU A 87 -7.01 5.60 36.59
CA LEU A 87 -6.12 4.55 36.10
C LEU A 87 -4.70 4.67 36.69
N MET A 88 -4.17 5.89 36.80
CA MET A 88 -2.89 6.14 37.48
C MET A 88 -2.97 5.76 38.97
N ARG A 89 -4.06 6.06 39.65
CA ARG A 89 -4.25 5.72 41.08
C ARG A 89 -4.32 4.21 41.31
N GLU A 90 -4.94 3.46 40.39
CA GLU A 90 -5.04 2.01 40.45
C GLU A 90 -3.71 1.35 40.05
N ALA A 91 -3.05 1.85 39.02
CA ALA A 91 -1.70 1.41 38.61
C ALA A 91 -0.67 1.61 39.74
N VAL A 92 -0.70 2.74 40.45
CA VAL A 92 0.20 3.01 41.60
C VAL A 92 -0.12 2.09 42.79
N ARG A 93 -1.39 1.80 43.06
CA ARG A 93 -1.79 0.92 44.16
C ARG A 93 -1.39 -0.56 43.96
N ASN A 94 -1.47 -1.04 42.72
CA ASN A 94 -1.27 -2.45 42.40
C ASN A 94 0.10 -2.71 41.76
N TRP A 95 0.94 -1.67 41.68
CA TRP A 95 2.25 -1.83 41.06
C TRP A 95 3.20 -2.60 41.99
N GLN A 96 3.65 -3.73 41.50
CA GLN A 96 4.79 -4.47 42.05
C GLN A 96 5.83 -4.55 40.93
N PRO A 97 7.07 -4.07 41.18
CA PRO A 97 8.13 -4.24 40.19
C PRO A 97 8.39 -5.70 39.97
N ASP A 98 8.40 -6.12 38.70
CA ASP A 98 8.67 -7.50 38.33
C ASP A 98 10.20 -7.71 38.32
N ALA A 99 10.63 -8.83 38.90
CA ALA A 99 12.03 -9.22 38.93
C ALA A 99 12.41 -10.15 37.76
N ALA A 100 11.59 -10.15 36.69
CA ALA A 100 11.92 -10.90 35.49
C ALA A 100 13.20 -10.32 34.84
N PRO A 101 14.14 -11.17 34.39
CA PRO A 101 15.31 -10.70 33.67
C PRO A 101 14.91 -10.12 32.32
N GLU A 102 15.40 -8.95 32.02
CA GLU A 102 15.35 -8.41 30.65
C GLU A 102 16.57 -8.92 29.88
N GLU A 103 16.35 -9.53 28.72
CA GLU A 103 17.46 -9.89 27.84
C GLU A 103 18.02 -8.65 27.17
N VAL A 104 19.29 -8.40 27.35
CA VAL A 104 19.99 -7.24 26.78
C VAL A 104 21.12 -7.68 25.87
N GLY A 105 21.28 -6.93 24.79
CA GLY A 105 22.39 -7.07 23.87
C GLY A 105 23.28 -5.86 23.87
N SER A 106 24.41 -5.98 23.20
CA SER A 106 25.37 -4.90 22.97
C SER A 106 25.55 -4.69 21.46
N VAL A 107 25.58 -3.42 21.03
CA VAL A 107 25.87 -3.06 19.65
C VAL A 107 27.33 -3.40 19.34
N LEU A 108 27.53 -4.26 18.33
CA LEU A 108 28.87 -4.58 17.80
C LEU A 108 29.29 -3.53 16.77
N THR A 109 28.42 -3.27 15.80
CA THR A 109 28.67 -2.29 14.74
C THR A 109 27.38 -1.55 14.41
N VAL A 110 27.50 -0.30 14.02
CA VAL A 110 26.40 0.53 13.53
C VAL A 110 26.88 1.36 12.33
N GLY A 111 26.06 1.46 11.31
CA GLY A 111 26.33 2.26 10.11
C GLY A 111 25.23 2.05 9.06
N ASP A 112 25.02 3.05 8.22
CA ASP A 112 24.09 2.99 7.09
C ASP A 112 22.70 2.43 7.46
N GLU A 113 22.16 2.83 8.63
CA GLU A 113 20.85 2.41 9.17
C GLU A 113 20.75 0.92 9.55
N ILE A 114 21.87 0.24 9.69
CA ILE A 114 21.96 -1.14 10.18
C ILE A 114 22.74 -1.15 11.49
N ALA A 115 22.27 -1.92 12.45
CA ALA A 115 23.02 -2.26 13.66
C ALA A 115 23.21 -3.78 13.75
N THR A 116 24.41 -4.22 14.08
CA THR A 116 24.68 -5.62 14.44
C THR A 116 24.81 -5.68 15.96
N VAL A 117 24.04 -6.57 16.58
CA VAL A 117 23.91 -6.70 18.03
C VAL A 117 24.28 -8.10 18.47
N SER A 118 25.00 -8.24 19.58
CA SER A 118 25.28 -9.52 20.24
C SER A 118 24.47 -9.68 21.52
N GLY A 119 24.32 -10.90 22.02
CA GLY A 119 23.72 -11.20 23.33
C GLY A 119 22.19 -11.25 23.36
N LEU A 120 21.52 -11.24 22.20
CA LEU A 120 20.05 -11.40 22.08
C LEU A 120 19.75 -12.80 21.52
N GLU A 121 19.88 -13.84 22.34
CA GLU A 121 19.75 -15.25 21.90
C GLU A 121 18.31 -15.64 21.57
N HIS A 122 17.33 -14.98 22.16
CA HIS A 122 15.90 -15.27 21.98
C HIS A 122 15.18 -14.23 21.09
N ALA A 123 15.93 -13.35 20.42
CA ALA A 123 15.31 -12.38 19.52
C ALA A 123 14.59 -13.07 18.37
N ALA A 124 13.39 -12.57 18.04
CA ALA A 124 12.59 -13.10 16.95
C ALA A 124 12.70 -12.23 15.69
N TYR A 125 12.57 -12.81 14.51
CA TYR A 125 12.47 -12.07 13.25
C TYR A 125 11.28 -11.10 13.27
N GLY A 126 11.50 -9.85 12.88
CA GLY A 126 10.47 -8.80 12.91
C GLY A 126 10.24 -8.18 14.28
N GLU A 127 10.96 -8.62 15.34
CA GLU A 127 10.87 -8.03 16.68
C GLU A 127 11.46 -6.62 16.70
N ILE A 128 10.81 -5.72 17.43
CA ILE A 128 11.34 -4.37 17.69
C ILE A 128 12.34 -4.41 18.83
N LEU A 129 13.52 -3.89 18.56
CA LEU A 129 14.58 -3.64 19.54
C LEU A 129 14.59 -2.15 19.90
N GLN A 130 14.88 -1.86 21.16
CA GLN A 130 15.04 -0.50 21.67
C GLN A 130 16.47 -0.26 22.11
N PHE A 131 17.12 0.72 21.50
CA PHE A 131 18.48 1.14 21.84
C PHE A 131 18.47 2.11 23.03
N SER A 132 19.56 2.17 23.77
CA SER A 132 19.72 3.09 24.92
C SER A 132 19.53 4.56 24.54
N SER A 133 19.81 4.94 23.30
CA SER A 133 19.55 6.27 22.74
C SER A 133 18.06 6.58 22.51
N GLY A 134 17.14 5.61 22.70
CA GLY A 134 15.73 5.73 22.39
C GLY A 134 15.36 5.37 20.94
N VAL A 135 16.36 5.16 20.08
CA VAL A 135 16.14 4.70 18.68
C VAL A 135 15.53 3.30 18.70
N LYS A 136 14.62 3.04 17.77
CA LYS A 136 14.02 1.73 17.54
C LYS A 136 14.56 1.11 16.27
N GLY A 137 14.66 -0.21 16.26
CA GLY A 137 15.01 -0.97 15.07
C GLY A 137 14.25 -2.28 15.03
N MET A 138 14.27 -2.95 13.89
CA MET A 138 13.58 -4.23 13.68
C MET A 138 14.59 -5.30 13.29
N VAL A 139 14.48 -6.47 13.92
CA VAL A 139 15.31 -7.65 13.63
C VAL A 139 15.03 -8.15 12.22
N GLN A 140 16.07 -8.25 11.39
CA GLN A 140 15.97 -8.71 9.99
C GLN A 140 16.92 -9.87 9.67
N ASP A 141 17.96 -10.09 10.47
CA ASP A 141 18.90 -11.18 10.27
C ASP A 141 19.21 -11.85 11.63
N LEU A 142 19.09 -13.16 11.68
CA LEU A 142 19.35 -13.97 12.89
C LEU A 142 20.51 -14.90 12.58
N ARG A 143 21.63 -14.72 13.26
CA ARG A 143 22.81 -15.60 13.19
C ARG A 143 23.11 -16.18 14.58
N PRO A 144 23.84 -17.27 14.68
CA PRO A 144 24.11 -17.91 15.99
C PRO A 144 24.84 -17.03 16.99
N ASP A 145 25.60 -16.04 16.52
CA ASP A 145 26.48 -15.17 17.30
C ASP A 145 26.03 -13.70 17.31
N ARG A 146 25.11 -13.31 16.43
CA ARG A 146 24.71 -11.92 16.24
C ARG A 146 23.33 -11.77 15.61
N VAL A 147 22.73 -10.61 15.84
CA VAL A 147 21.43 -10.20 15.28
C VAL A 147 21.64 -8.97 14.42
N GLY A 148 21.22 -9.02 13.15
CA GLY A 148 21.17 -7.88 12.26
C GLY A 148 19.84 -7.14 12.38
N CYS A 149 19.91 -5.83 12.65
CA CYS A 149 18.75 -4.99 12.90
C CYS A 149 18.74 -3.80 11.95
N ILE A 150 17.62 -3.53 11.30
CA ILE A 150 17.40 -2.30 10.53
C ILE A 150 16.89 -1.21 11.47
N LEU A 151 17.41 0.00 11.37
CA LEU A 151 17.07 1.12 12.24
C LEU A 151 16.01 2.02 11.59
N PHE A 152 15.11 2.55 12.39
CA PHE A 152 14.08 3.50 11.93
C PHE A 152 14.52 4.96 12.09
N GLY A 153 15.76 5.26 11.64
CA GLY A 153 16.41 6.57 11.75
C GLY A 153 17.35 6.68 12.96
N GLY A 154 18.07 7.79 13.04
CA GLY A 154 18.88 8.13 14.23
C GLY A 154 20.10 7.24 14.48
N SER A 155 20.67 6.61 13.46
CA SER A 155 21.90 5.79 13.61
C SER A 155 23.07 6.55 14.22
N GLU A 156 23.13 7.87 14.02
CA GLU A 156 24.16 8.76 14.57
C GLU A 156 24.13 8.84 16.12
N ALA A 157 23.00 8.51 16.74
CA ALA A 157 22.83 8.50 18.18
C ALA A 157 23.20 7.16 18.84
N ILE A 158 23.66 6.18 18.06
CA ILE A 158 24.03 4.84 18.54
C ILE A 158 25.53 4.66 18.42
N GLU A 159 26.16 4.23 19.50
CA GLU A 159 27.59 3.93 19.54
C GLU A 159 27.82 2.42 19.69
N SER A 160 28.98 1.94 19.25
CA SER A 160 29.43 0.57 19.54
C SER A 160 29.53 0.36 21.06
N GLY A 161 29.01 -0.77 21.54
CA GLY A 161 28.87 -1.04 22.97
C GLY A 161 27.60 -0.52 23.62
N SER A 162 26.77 0.25 22.89
CA SER A 162 25.47 0.69 23.40
C SER A 162 24.55 -0.50 23.75
N ILE A 163 23.79 -0.37 24.82
CA ILE A 163 22.85 -1.39 25.27
C ILE A 163 21.62 -1.39 24.37
N VAL A 164 21.20 -2.59 24.01
CA VAL A 164 19.98 -2.84 23.23
C VAL A 164 19.08 -3.79 24.00
N ARG A 165 17.77 -3.50 24.01
CA ARG A 165 16.77 -4.29 24.72
C ARG A 165 15.74 -4.84 23.76
N ARG A 166 15.27 -6.03 24.06
CA ARG A 166 14.11 -6.61 23.40
C ARG A 166 12.84 -5.95 23.92
N THR A 167 11.87 -5.74 23.02
CA THR A 167 10.54 -5.28 23.42
C THR A 167 9.52 -6.43 23.53
N GLY A 168 9.84 -7.61 23.01
CA GLY A 168 8.92 -8.73 22.88
C GLY A 168 7.75 -8.46 21.92
N LYS A 169 7.77 -7.34 21.19
CA LYS A 169 6.71 -6.94 20.26
C LYS A 169 7.22 -6.97 18.83
N THR A 170 6.42 -7.51 17.94
CA THR A 170 6.68 -7.40 16.49
C THR A 170 6.41 -5.99 16.01
N ALA A 171 7.08 -5.61 14.90
CA ALA A 171 6.84 -4.33 14.26
C ALA A 171 5.37 -4.19 13.85
N GLY A 172 4.75 -3.06 14.14
CA GLY A 172 3.36 -2.81 13.87
C GLY A 172 3.06 -1.33 13.72
N ILE A 173 1.81 -1.02 13.42
CA ILE A 173 1.32 0.34 13.21
C ILE A 173 0.04 0.58 14.03
N PRO A 174 -0.15 1.78 14.60
CA PRO A 174 -1.43 2.14 15.19
C PRO A 174 -2.52 2.21 14.10
N VAL A 175 -3.72 1.76 14.43
CA VAL A 175 -4.88 1.73 13.51
C VAL A 175 -6.10 2.34 14.17
N GLY A 176 -7.04 2.82 13.37
CA GLY A 176 -8.29 3.43 13.83
C GLY A 176 -8.97 4.24 12.74
N ASP A 177 -10.24 4.55 12.93
CA ASP A 177 -11.02 5.39 11.99
C ASP A 177 -10.47 6.83 11.93
N GLY A 178 -9.76 7.29 12.98
CA GLY A 178 -9.11 8.60 13.02
C GLY A 178 -7.99 8.80 11.98
N PHE A 179 -7.54 7.74 11.31
CA PHE A 179 -6.54 7.83 10.23
C PHE A 179 -7.12 8.33 8.91
N LEU A 180 -8.46 8.28 8.72
CA LEU A 180 -9.09 8.81 7.51
C LEU A 180 -8.82 10.31 7.38
N GLY A 181 -8.46 10.74 6.19
CA GLY A 181 -8.12 12.14 5.91
C GLY A 181 -6.70 12.56 6.27
N ARG A 182 -5.89 11.65 6.83
CA ARG A 182 -4.57 11.98 7.38
C ARG A 182 -3.42 11.54 6.46
N VAL A 183 -2.29 12.24 6.63
CA VAL A 183 -1.02 11.88 6.01
C VAL A 183 -0.06 11.45 7.10
N VAL A 184 0.42 10.21 7.02
CA VAL A 184 1.28 9.59 8.01
C VAL A 184 2.58 9.07 7.41
N ASP A 185 3.59 8.88 8.23
CA ASP A 185 4.82 8.17 7.84
C ASP A 185 4.64 6.64 7.89
N ALA A 186 5.71 5.91 7.61
CA ALA A 186 5.73 4.46 7.62
C ALA A 186 5.54 3.82 9.02
N LEU A 187 5.65 4.61 10.09
CA LEU A 187 5.42 4.19 11.48
C LEU A 187 4.02 4.59 11.99
N GLY A 188 3.20 5.24 11.13
CA GLY A 188 1.87 5.74 11.49
C GLY A 188 1.87 7.08 12.22
N MET A 189 3.02 7.77 12.27
CA MET A 189 3.10 9.10 12.87
C MET A 189 2.54 10.16 11.91
N PRO A 190 1.70 11.10 12.39
CA PRO A 190 1.14 12.14 11.53
C PRO A 190 2.24 13.13 11.07
N ILE A 191 2.24 13.42 9.76
CA ILE A 191 3.17 14.37 9.13
C ILE A 191 2.46 15.53 8.43
N ASP A 192 1.14 15.66 8.64
CA ASP A 192 0.27 16.66 8.03
C ASP A 192 0.06 17.92 8.89
N GLY A 193 0.68 17.98 10.07
CA GLY A 193 0.56 19.11 11.00
C GLY A 193 -0.80 19.24 11.70
N GLN A 194 -1.67 18.21 11.63
CA GLN A 194 -3.01 18.26 12.24
C GLN A 194 -3.06 17.66 13.66
N GLY A 195 -1.90 17.44 14.29
CA GLY A 195 -1.80 16.85 15.62
C GLY A 195 -1.93 15.33 15.65
N ASP A 196 -1.91 14.77 16.86
CA ASP A 196 -1.92 13.32 17.09
C ASP A 196 -3.20 12.66 16.59
N ILE A 197 -3.08 11.40 16.17
CA ILE A 197 -4.21 10.60 15.69
C ILE A 197 -4.62 9.64 16.82
N PRO A 198 -5.88 9.67 17.27
CA PRO A 198 -6.37 8.68 18.23
C PRO A 198 -6.36 7.30 17.58
N SER A 199 -5.65 6.34 18.19
CA SER A 199 -5.63 4.96 17.73
C SER A 199 -6.63 4.11 18.51
N GLU A 200 -7.30 3.19 17.81
CA GLU A 200 -8.21 2.21 18.39
C GLU A 200 -7.53 0.87 18.68
N GLY A 201 -6.34 0.67 18.12
CA GLY A 201 -5.57 -0.54 18.29
C GLY A 201 -4.19 -0.47 17.63
N TYR A 202 -3.51 -1.60 17.63
CA TYR A 202 -2.19 -1.77 17.04
C TYR A 202 -2.17 -3.08 16.26
N LEU A 203 -1.83 -3.03 14.97
CA LEU A 203 -1.72 -4.21 14.13
C LEU A 203 -0.27 -4.46 13.70
N PRO A 204 0.19 -5.72 13.67
CA PRO A 204 1.50 -6.04 13.11
C PRO A 204 1.55 -5.64 11.63
N ILE A 205 2.68 -5.08 11.18
CA ILE A 205 2.86 -4.74 9.76
C ILE A 205 2.98 -5.99 8.90
N GLU A 206 3.51 -7.08 9.43
CA GLU A 206 3.53 -8.38 8.77
C GLU A 206 2.48 -9.30 9.40
N SER A 207 1.54 -9.74 8.59
CA SER A 207 0.48 -10.69 8.95
C SER A 207 0.37 -11.74 7.85
N PRO A 208 0.00 -12.98 8.20
CA PRO A 208 -0.28 -14.00 7.18
C PRO A 208 -1.46 -13.55 6.29
N ALA A 209 -1.38 -13.88 5.00
CA ALA A 209 -2.47 -13.65 4.07
C ALA A 209 -3.69 -14.52 4.45
N PRO A 210 -4.93 -14.07 4.13
CA PRO A 210 -6.12 -14.90 4.30
C PRO A 210 -5.98 -16.23 3.56
N GLY A 211 -6.39 -17.33 4.20
CA GLY A 211 -6.40 -18.67 3.61
C GLY A 211 -7.42 -18.83 2.48
N ILE A 212 -7.46 -20.00 1.86
CA ILE A 212 -8.40 -20.27 0.76
C ILE A 212 -9.86 -20.24 1.25
N ILE A 213 -10.13 -20.77 2.43
CA ILE A 213 -11.48 -20.83 3.03
C ILE A 213 -11.94 -19.43 3.46
N ASP A 214 -10.99 -18.55 3.80
CA ASP A 214 -11.25 -17.18 4.28
C ASP A 214 -11.66 -16.24 3.15
N ARG A 215 -11.57 -16.67 1.89
CA ARG A 215 -11.82 -15.85 0.70
C ARG A 215 -13.15 -16.20 0.04
N GLN A 216 -13.77 -15.19 -0.52
CA GLN A 216 -14.89 -15.37 -1.45
C GLN A 216 -14.51 -14.91 -2.87
N PRO A 217 -15.28 -15.32 -3.91
CA PRO A 217 -15.00 -14.93 -5.30
C PRO A 217 -15.03 -13.42 -5.52
N VAL A 218 -14.18 -12.96 -6.42
CA VAL A 218 -14.15 -11.56 -6.88
C VAL A 218 -15.22 -11.38 -7.96
N ASN A 219 -16.36 -10.83 -7.59
CA ASN A 219 -17.54 -10.69 -8.46
C ASN A 219 -18.20 -9.30 -8.40
N ALA A 220 -17.61 -8.37 -7.67
CA ALA A 220 -18.08 -6.99 -7.59
C ALA A 220 -17.05 -6.04 -8.21
N PRO A 221 -17.46 -5.03 -9.03
CA PRO A 221 -16.55 -4.12 -9.69
C PRO A 221 -15.88 -3.15 -8.70
N MET A 222 -14.60 -2.90 -8.92
CA MET A 222 -13.88 -1.74 -8.43
C MET A 222 -13.73 -0.77 -9.61
N GLU A 223 -14.70 0.08 -9.78
CA GLU A 223 -14.75 0.99 -10.92
C GLU A 223 -13.63 2.03 -10.86
N THR A 224 -12.83 2.11 -11.91
CA THR A 224 -11.76 3.11 -12.03
C THR A 224 -12.27 4.46 -12.53
N GLY A 225 -13.41 4.48 -13.19
CA GLY A 225 -13.93 5.66 -13.89
C GLY A 225 -13.19 5.95 -15.20
N LEU A 226 -12.28 5.06 -15.61
CA LEU A 226 -11.54 5.16 -16.86
C LEU A 226 -12.14 4.21 -17.89
N LEU A 227 -12.73 4.78 -18.93
CA LEU A 227 -13.47 4.04 -19.96
C LEU A 227 -12.63 2.89 -20.56
N ALA A 228 -11.35 3.13 -20.83
CA ALA A 228 -10.45 2.14 -21.40
C ALA A 228 -10.21 0.94 -20.46
N ILE A 229 -10.23 1.16 -19.14
CA ILE A 229 -9.96 0.12 -18.14
C ILE A 229 -11.24 -0.62 -17.82
N ASP A 230 -12.29 0.09 -17.39
CA ASP A 230 -13.53 -0.51 -16.93
C ASP A 230 -14.22 -1.34 -18.02
N SER A 231 -14.05 -0.94 -19.30
CA SER A 231 -14.63 -1.66 -20.44
C SER A 231 -13.84 -2.90 -20.88
N MET A 232 -12.50 -2.87 -20.80
CA MET A 232 -11.66 -3.93 -21.40
C MET A 232 -10.87 -4.74 -20.38
N PHE A 233 -10.50 -4.14 -19.26
CA PHE A 233 -9.65 -4.74 -18.22
C PHE A 233 -10.23 -4.45 -16.82
N PRO A 234 -11.48 -4.87 -16.57
CA PRO A 234 -12.17 -4.54 -15.33
C PRO A 234 -11.45 -5.07 -14.12
N ILE A 235 -11.50 -4.30 -13.05
CA ILE A 235 -10.92 -4.61 -11.75
C ILE A 235 -12.05 -4.97 -10.80
N GLY A 236 -11.90 -6.07 -10.06
CA GLY A 236 -12.85 -6.50 -9.05
C GLY A 236 -12.40 -6.17 -7.63
N ARG A 237 -13.35 -6.06 -6.71
CA ARG A 237 -13.08 -5.85 -5.28
C ARG A 237 -12.36 -7.06 -4.70
N GLY A 238 -11.17 -6.84 -4.14
CA GLY A 238 -10.30 -7.91 -3.66
C GLY A 238 -9.26 -8.40 -4.68
N GLN A 239 -9.27 -7.88 -5.92
CA GLN A 239 -8.29 -8.21 -6.95
C GLN A 239 -6.99 -7.43 -6.77
N ARG A 240 -5.90 -8.00 -7.30
CA ARG A 240 -4.58 -7.37 -7.43
C ARG A 240 -4.31 -7.08 -8.90
N GLU A 241 -4.35 -5.82 -9.30
CA GLU A 241 -4.13 -5.43 -10.69
C GLU A 241 -2.88 -4.55 -10.80
N LEU A 242 -1.88 -5.04 -11.51
CA LEU A 242 -0.62 -4.32 -11.71
C LEU A 242 -0.81 -3.16 -12.71
N ILE A 243 -0.28 -1.99 -12.37
CA ILE A 243 -0.10 -0.88 -13.31
C ILE A 243 1.39 -0.77 -13.64
N SER A 244 1.76 -1.09 -14.87
CA SER A 244 3.17 -1.10 -15.31
C SER A 244 3.39 -0.20 -16.52
N GLY A 245 4.61 0.30 -16.68
CA GLY A 245 5.01 1.15 -17.80
C GLY A 245 6.22 2.00 -17.46
N ASP A 246 6.78 2.66 -18.46
CA ASP A 246 7.95 3.51 -18.30
C ASP A 246 7.65 4.76 -17.46
N ARG A 247 8.70 5.50 -17.12
CA ARG A 247 8.52 6.77 -16.40
C ARG A 247 7.65 7.73 -17.19
N GLN A 248 6.78 8.47 -16.47
CA GLN A 248 5.89 9.50 -17.03
C GLN A 248 4.84 9.00 -18.05
N THR A 249 4.50 7.72 -18.05
CA THR A 249 3.44 7.16 -18.91
C THR A 249 2.03 7.29 -18.32
N GLY A 250 1.90 7.86 -17.10
CA GLY A 250 0.59 8.11 -16.48
C GLY A 250 0.14 7.07 -15.45
N LYS A 251 1.05 6.22 -14.92
CA LYS A 251 0.71 5.19 -13.89
C LYS A 251 0.02 5.79 -12.67
N THR A 252 0.67 6.79 -12.05
CA THR A 252 0.13 7.53 -10.90
C THR A 252 -1.21 8.21 -11.20
N ALA A 253 -1.41 8.68 -12.45
CA ALA A 253 -2.65 9.31 -12.87
C ALA A 253 -3.83 8.34 -12.87
N ILE A 254 -3.63 7.12 -13.38
CA ILE A 254 -4.66 6.05 -13.35
C ILE A 254 -5.03 5.71 -11.91
N ALA A 255 -4.04 5.52 -11.04
CA ALA A 255 -4.28 5.23 -9.64
C ALA A 255 -5.03 6.37 -8.94
N LEU A 256 -4.67 7.63 -9.21
CA LEU A 256 -5.33 8.80 -8.66
C LEU A 256 -6.77 8.92 -9.15
N ASP A 257 -7.03 8.76 -10.46
CA ASP A 257 -8.38 8.79 -11.01
C ASP A 257 -9.25 7.67 -10.42
N THR A 258 -8.67 6.48 -10.19
CA THR A 258 -9.37 5.39 -9.50
C THR A 258 -9.74 5.77 -8.07
N VAL A 259 -8.85 6.41 -7.32
CA VAL A 259 -9.14 6.94 -5.97
C VAL A 259 -10.25 7.98 -6.02
N LEU A 260 -10.17 8.95 -6.95
CA LEU A 260 -11.18 10.00 -7.11
C LEU A 260 -12.58 9.43 -7.44
N ASN A 261 -12.62 8.33 -8.18
CA ASN A 261 -13.88 7.67 -8.55
C ASN A 261 -14.57 6.92 -7.40
N GLN A 262 -13.89 6.74 -6.25
CA GLN A 262 -14.49 6.07 -5.09
C GLN A 262 -15.37 7.00 -4.24
N LYS A 263 -15.45 8.29 -4.59
CA LYS A 263 -16.28 9.26 -3.87
C LYS A 263 -17.76 8.81 -3.81
N GLY A 264 -18.28 8.67 -2.59
CA GLY A 264 -19.67 8.25 -2.37
C GLY A 264 -19.94 6.75 -2.53
N LYS A 265 -18.92 5.92 -2.84
CA LYS A 265 -19.06 4.46 -3.03
C LYS A 265 -18.74 3.64 -1.78
N GLY A 266 -18.47 4.28 -0.64
CA GLY A 266 -18.19 3.62 0.64
C GLY A 266 -16.82 2.94 0.73
N VAL A 267 -15.93 3.14 -0.25
CA VAL A 267 -14.60 2.55 -0.33
C VAL A 267 -13.59 3.42 0.43
N VAL A 268 -12.78 2.80 1.29
CA VAL A 268 -11.62 3.44 1.93
C VAL A 268 -10.43 3.35 0.99
N CYS A 269 -9.78 4.47 0.73
CA CYS A 269 -8.58 4.50 -0.10
C CYS A 269 -7.33 4.65 0.76
N ILE A 270 -6.28 3.88 0.43
CA ILE A 270 -4.96 4.01 1.03
C ILE A 270 -3.94 4.23 -0.08
N TYR A 271 -3.24 5.34 -0.02
CA TYR A 271 -2.20 5.65 -0.98
C TYR A 271 -0.83 5.57 -0.32
N VAL A 272 -0.04 4.57 -0.70
CA VAL A 272 1.31 4.35 -0.16
C VAL A 272 2.33 4.90 -1.14
N ALA A 273 2.91 6.06 -0.81
CA ALA A 273 3.98 6.70 -1.58
C ALA A 273 5.34 6.19 -1.10
N ILE A 274 6.05 5.47 -1.97
CA ILE A 274 7.33 4.81 -1.64
C ILE A 274 8.44 5.45 -2.47
N GLY A 275 9.42 6.08 -1.82
CA GLY A 275 10.58 6.68 -2.48
C GLY A 275 10.20 7.79 -3.47
N GLN A 276 9.04 8.42 -3.32
CA GLN A 276 8.59 9.53 -4.14
C GLN A 276 9.20 10.85 -3.66
N LYS A 277 9.27 11.86 -4.54
CA LYS A 277 9.68 13.20 -4.14
C LYS A 277 8.59 13.82 -3.24
N SER A 278 8.98 14.44 -2.14
CA SER A 278 8.04 15.11 -1.21
C SER A 278 7.14 16.13 -1.91
N SER A 279 7.67 16.86 -2.90
CA SER A 279 6.89 17.81 -3.70
C SER A 279 5.79 17.13 -4.51
N SER A 280 6.04 15.94 -5.06
CA SER A 280 5.03 15.19 -5.82
C SER A 280 3.92 14.67 -4.91
N VAL A 281 4.29 14.19 -3.71
CA VAL A 281 3.31 13.73 -2.71
C VAL A 281 2.47 14.91 -2.20
N ALA A 282 3.09 16.08 -1.96
CA ALA A 282 2.36 17.28 -1.58
C ALA A 282 1.33 17.71 -2.64
N GLN A 283 1.69 17.68 -3.93
CA GLN A 283 0.76 17.97 -5.03
C GLN A 283 -0.38 16.94 -5.11
N LEU A 284 -0.09 15.65 -4.87
CA LEU A 284 -1.10 14.60 -4.83
C LEU A 284 -2.09 14.85 -3.70
N VAL A 285 -1.61 15.12 -2.48
CA VAL A 285 -2.46 15.40 -1.30
C VAL A 285 -3.32 16.64 -1.55
N GLU A 286 -2.76 17.69 -2.14
CA GLU A 286 -3.50 18.91 -2.47
C GLU A 286 -4.60 18.65 -3.52
N ASN A 287 -4.31 17.85 -4.54
CA ASN A 287 -5.32 17.43 -5.53
C ASN A 287 -6.45 16.63 -4.88
N LEU A 288 -6.12 15.66 -4.00
CA LEU A 288 -7.11 14.88 -3.26
C LEU A 288 -7.99 15.79 -2.38
N LYS A 289 -7.41 16.79 -1.70
CA LYS A 289 -8.14 17.78 -0.90
C LYS A 289 -9.10 18.61 -1.75
N HIS A 290 -8.62 19.17 -2.87
CA HIS A 290 -9.45 19.98 -3.77
C HIS A 290 -10.64 19.21 -4.34
N LYS A 291 -10.47 17.91 -4.60
CA LYS A 291 -11.53 17.05 -5.12
C LYS A 291 -12.43 16.47 -4.00
N GLY A 292 -12.11 16.72 -2.73
CA GLY A 292 -12.83 16.17 -1.58
C GLY A 292 -12.67 14.66 -1.46
N ALA A 293 -11.51 14.14 -1.86
CA ALA A 293 -11.19 12.71 -1.77
C ALA A 293 -10.39 12.36 -0.51
N MET A 294 -9.85 13.35 0.19
CA MET A 294 -9.14 13.10 1.46
C MET A 294 -10.05 12.52 2.53
N ASP A 295 -11.34 12.86 2.57
CA ASP A 295 -12.26 12.40 3.60
C ASP A 295 -12.34 10.86 3.74
N TYR A 296 -12.04 10.14 2.67
CA TYR A 296 -12.03 8.68 2.61
C TYR A 296 -10.65 8.10 2.26
N THR A 297 -9.59 8.93 2.28
CA THR A 297 -8.25 8.52 1.86
C THR A 297 -7.24 8.69 3.00
N ILE A 298 -6.36 7.69 3.17
CA ILE A 298 -5.17 7.74 4.03
C ILE A 298 -3.95 7.76 3.13
N VAL A 299 -2.99 8.66 3.39
CA VAL A 299 -1.72 8.70 2.66
C VAL A 299 -0.60 8.25 3.58
N VAL A 300 0.08 7.16 3.23
CA VAL A 300 1.29 6.69 3.91
C VAL A 300 2.49 7.10 3.08
N ASN A 301 3.38 7.92 3.63
CA ASN A 301 4.48 8.50 2.90
C ASN A 301 5.84 8.10 3.45
N ALA A 302 6.64 7.42 2.63
CA ALA A 302 8.06 7.22 2.82
C ALA A 302 8.82 7.88 1.66
N PRO A 303 9.20 9.17 1.78
CA PRO A 303 9.78 9.93 0.67
C PRO A 303 11.17 9.38 0.26
N ALA A 304 11.68 9.83 -0.88
CA ALA A 304 13.00 9.44 -1.38
C ALA A 304 14.16 9.83 -0.44
N SER A 305 13.94 10.79 0.45
CA SER A 305 14.89 11.18 1.50
C SER A 305 14.77 10.36 2.79
N ALA A 306 13.74 9.51 2.90
CA ALA A 306 13.61 8.61 4.04
C ALA A 306 14.60 7.44 3.91
N SER A 307 14.91 6.84 5.04
CA SER A 307 15.77 5.66 5.13
C SER A 307 15.23 4.49 4.29
N ALA A 308 16.14 3.61 3.86
CA ALA A 308 15.75 2.39 3.15
C ALA A 308 14.83 1.51 4.02
N SER A 309 15.03 1.51 5.34
CA SER A 309 14.19 0.80 6.31
C SER A 309 12.76 1.32 6.35
N LEU A 310 12.54 2.64 6.34
CA LEU A 310 11.20 3.24 6.29
C LEU A 310 10.52 3.00 4.93
N GLN A 311 11.26 3.08 3.82
CA GLN A 311 10.73 2.73 2.50
C GLN A 311 10.35 1.25 2.40
N TYR A 312 11.10 0.37 3.06
CA TYR A 312 10.81 -1.07 3.13
C TYR A 312 9.53 -1.37 3.89
N ILE A 313 9.30 -0.74 5.06
CA ILE A 313 8.12 -1.06 5.87
C ILE A 313 6.85 -0.35 5.42
N ALA A 314 6.93 0.76 4.68
CA ALA A 314 5.78 1.58 4.29
C ALA A 314 4.64 0.79 3.61
N PRO A 315 4.86 -0.09 2.61
CA PRO A 315 3.78 -0.84 2.01
C PRO A 315 3.13 -1.83 2.98
N TYR A 316 3.89 -2.45 3.88
CA TYR A 316 3.35 -3.33 4.90
C TYR A 316 2.51 -2.57 5.94
N ALA A 317 2.96 -1.38 6.33
CA ALA A 317 2.22 -0.48 7.22
C ALA A 317 0.89 -0.04 6.59
N GLY A 318 0.90 0.37 5.31
CA GLY A 318 -0.31 0.69 4.56
C GLY A 318 -1.27 -0.49 4.45
N THR A 319 -0.73 -1.70 4.22
CA THR A 319 -1.53 -2.93 4.17
C THR A 319 -2.18 -3.25 5.51
N ALA A 320 -1.46 -3.10 6.63
CA ALA A 320 -2.02 -3.31 7.97
C ALA A 320 -3.16 -2.32 8.30
N LEU A 321 -3.03 -1.04 7.88
CA LEU A 321 -4.14 -0.07 7.92
C LEU A 321 -5.33 -0.54 7.07
N GLY A 322 -5.08 -1.06 5.88
CA GLY A 322 -6.13 -1.62 5.00
C GLY A 322 -6.84 -2.82 5.62
N GLU A 323 -6.11 -3.72 6.21
CA GLU A 323 -6.68 -4.90 6.90
C GLU A 323 -7.58 -4.53 8.07
N TYR A 324 -7.28 -3.45 8.78
CA TYR A 324 -8.15 -2.95 9.84
C TYR A 324 -9.56 -2.64 9.30
N PHE A 325 -9.66 -1.91 8.19
CA PHE A 325 -10.95 -1.59 7.57
C PHE A 325 -11.59 -2.80 6.90
N MET A 326 -10.81 -3.63 6.22
CA MET A 326 -11.29 -4.85 5.57
C MET A 326 -11.94 -5.82 6.59
N ARG A 327 -11.33 -5.99 7.78
CA ARG A 327 -11.88 -6.82 8.86
C ARG A 327 -13.12 -6.20 9.51
N LYS A 328 -13.34 -4.88 9.37
CA LYS A 328 -14.58 -4.20 9.76
C LYS A 328 -15.70 -4.33 8.69
N GLY A 329 -15.51 -5.14 7.65
CA GLY A 329 -16.48 -5.34 6.58
C GLY A 329 -16.51 -4.20 5.54
N ARG A 330 -15.47 -3.34 5.49
CA ARG A 330 -15.38 -2.26 4.51
C ARG A 330 -14.57 -2.69 3.29
N ASP A 331 -14.90 -2.08 2.16
CA ASP A 331 -14.08 -2.21 0.96
C ASP A 331 -12.92 -1.23 0.99
N VAL A 332 -11.73 -1.72 0.65
CA VAL A 332 -10.50 -0.94 0.64
C VAL A 332 -9.87 -0.97 -0.74
N LEU A 333 -9.40 0.18 -1.20
CA LEU A 333 -8.53 0.32 -2.36
C LEU A 333 -7.15 0.75 -1.88
N ILE A 334 -6.14 -0.08 -2.09
CA ILE A 334 -4.75 0.27 -1.74
C ILE A 334 -3.88 0.42 -2.98
N VAL A 335 -3.18 1.55 -3.07
CA VAL A 335 -2.22 1.87 -4.14
C VAL A 335 -0.82 1.83 -3.58
N TYR A 336 0.11 1.13 -4.26
CA TYR A 336 1.53 1.12 -3.92
C TYR A 336 2.33 1.83 -5.02
N ASP A 337 2.72 3.07 -4.80
CA ASP A 337 3.45 3.91 -5.78
C ASP A 337 4.88 4.24 -5.28
N ASP A 338 5.94 3.45 -5.64
CA ASP A 338 5.91 2.26 -6.48
C ASP A 338 6.72 1.10 -5.85
N LEU A 339 6.38 -0.11 -6.24
CA LEU A 339 7.05 -1.33 -5.76
C LEU A 339 8.45 -1.54 -6.36
N SER A 340 8.81 -0.85 -7.45
CA SER A 340 10.18 -0.87 -7.97
C SER A 340 11.15 -0.25 -6.97
N LYS A 341 10.76 0.88 -6.36
CA LYS A 341 11.56 1.55 -5.30
C LYS A 341 11.57 0.74 -4.01
N HIS A 342 10.45 0.11 -3.67
CA HIS A 342 10.39 -0.83 -2.55
C HIS A 342 11.42 -1.97 -2.71
N ALA A 343 11.49 -2.57 -3.91
CA ALA A 343 12.48 -3.60 -4.20
C ALA A 343 13.93 -3.08 -4.09
N VAL A 344 14.18 -1.84 -4.55
CA VAL A 344 15.50 -1.20 -4.41
C VAL A 344 15.87 -0.98 -2.94
N ALA A 345 14.93 -0.49 -2.13
CA ALA A 345 15.15 -0.34 -0.67
C ALA A 345 15.50 -1.68 -0.02
N TYR A 346 14.75 -2.75 -0.35
CA TYR A 346 15.03 -4.09 0.15
C TYR A 346 16.39 -4.64 -0.30
N ARG A 347 16.77 -4.38 -1.56
CA ARG A 347 18.11 -4.73 -2.08
C ARG A 347 19.19 -4.03 -1.29
N THR A 348 19.04 -2.74 -1.02
CA THR A 348 20.00 -1.95 -0.23
C THR A 348 20.18 -2.54 1.17
N LEU A 349 19.06 -2.78 1.89
CA LEU A 349 19.10 -3.40 3.22
C LEU A 349 19.73 -4.78 3.21
N SER A 350 19.42 -5.59 2.21
CA SER A 350 19.95 -6.96 2.10
C SER A 350 21.46 -6.98 1.84
N LEU A 351 21.96 -6.05 1.03
CA LEU A 351 23.41 -5.91 0.78
C LEU A 351 24.14 -5.39 2.03
N LEU A 352 23.56 -4.44 2.76
CA LEU A 352 24.12 -3.93 4.02
C LEU A 352 24.13 -5.01 5.13
N LEU A 353 23.15 -5.91 5.14
CA LEU A 353 23.12 -7.10 6.01
C LEU A 353 24.01 -8.25 5.52
N GLU A 354 24.83 -8.03 4.49
CA GLU A 354 25.75 -9.01 3.90
C GLU A 354 25.04 -10.29 3.38
N ARG A 355 23.78 -10.18 2.92
CA ARG A 355 23.09 -11.28 2.27
C ARG A 355 23.61 -11.46 0.84
N SER A 356 23.74 -12.71 0.40
CA SER A 356 24.22 -13.02 -0.94
C SER A 356 23.29 -12.47 -2.03
N PRO A 357 23.79 -11.65 -2.97
CA PRO A 357 23.00 -11.10 -4.05
C PRO A 357 22.70 -12.17 -5.12
N GLY A 358 21.49 -12.12 -5.69
CA GLY A 358 21.05 -12.88 -6.84
C GLY A 358 21.00 -12.05 -8.12
N ARG A 359 19.99 -12.32 -8.98
CA ARG A 359 19.79 -11.61 -10.24
C ARG A 359 19.62 -10.10 -10.00
N GLU A 360 20.31 -9.28 -10.79
CA GLU A 360 20.31 -7.80 -10.69
C GLU A 360 20.66 -7.29 -9.28
N ALA A 361 21.47 -8.06 -8.55
CA ALA A 361 21.84 -7.81 -7.15
C ALA A 361 20.67 -7.83 -6.15
N TYR A 362 19.48 -8.25 -6.53
CA TYR A 362 18.39 -8.48 -5.60
C TYR A 362 18.64 -9.76 -4.77
N PRO A 363 18.20 -9.80 -3.51
CA PRO A 363 18.26 -11.02 -2.72
C PRO A 363 17.32 -12.09 -3.29
N GLY A 364 17.63 -13.38 -3.05
CA GLY A 364 16.88 -14.50 -3.60
C GLY A 364 15.41 -14.57 -3.19
N ASP A 365 15.05 -13.91 -2.10
CA ASP A 365 13.69 -13.86 -1.53
C ASP A 365 12.86 -12.64 -1.96
N VAL A 366 13.30 -11.85 -2.95
CA VAL A 366 12.56 -10.66 -3.43
C VAL A 366 11.19 -11.02 -4.00
N PHE A 367 11.00 -12.22 -4.55
CA PHE A 367 9.67 -12.70 -4.93
C PHE A 367 8.76 -12.85 -3.71
N TYR A 368 9.27 -13.44 -2.63
CA TYR A 368 8.53 -13.61 -1.38
C TYR A 368 8.21 -12.26 -0.71
N LEU A 369 9.09 -11.27 -0.83
CA LEU A 369 8.85 -9.90 -0.38
C LEU A 369 7.51 -9.35 -0.90
N HIS A 370 7.29 -9.42 -2.20
CA HIS A 370 6.08 -8.89 -2.84
C HIS A 370 4.89 -9.84 -2.74
N SER A 371 5.10 -11.16 -2.78
CA SER A 371 3.99 -12.11 -2.69
C SER A 371 3.33 -12.08 -1.32
N ARG A 372 4.10 -12.06 -0.21
CA ARG A 372 3.53 -11.96 1.13
C ARG A 372 2.83 -10.62 1.41
N LEU A 373 3.19 -9.55 0.68
CA LEU A 373 2.51 -8.26 0.72
C LEU A 373 1.17 -8.32 -0.04
N LEU A 374 1.23 -8.70 -1.31
CA LEU A 374 0.10 -8.59 -2.24
C LEU A 374 -0.97 -9.68 -1.98
N GLU A 375 -0.59 -10.86 -1.50
CA GLU A 375 -1.53 -11.93 -1.15
C GLU A 375 -2.47 -11.56 0.03
N ARG A 376 -2.15 -10.54 0.80
CA ARG A 376 -3.01 -9.99 1.85
C ARG A 376 -4.24 -9.28 1.29
N SER A 377 -4.17 -8.84 0.03
CA SER A 377 -5.31 -8.28 -0.69
C SER A 377 -6.23 -9.40 -1.17
N ALA A 378 -7.48 -9.37 -0.72
CA ALA A 378 -8.46 -10.41 -0.98
C ALA A 378 -9.89 -9.87 -0.73
N HIS A 379 -10.88 -10.64 -1.13
CA HIS A 379 -12.27 -10.49 -0.72
C HIS A 379 -12.54 -11.51 0.37
N LEU A 380 -12.81 -11.07 1.58
CA LEU A 380 -13.02 -11.94 2.74
C LEU A 380 -14.41 -12.59 2.69
N SER A 381 -14.49 -13.80 3.27
CA SER A 381 -15.77 -14.47 3.49
C SER A 381 -16.66 -13.67 4.45
N GLU A 382 -17.97 -13.91 4.38
CA GLU A 382 -18.96 -13.30 5.28
C GLU A 382 -18.65 -13.56 6.77
N GLU A 383 -18.10 -14.72 7.09
CA GLU A 383 -17.69 -15.10 8.45
C GLU A 383 -16.58 -14.19 9.00
N LEU A 384 -15.76 -13.63 8.12
CA LEU A 384 -14.68 -12.70 8.46
C LEU A 384 -15.06 -11.22 8.22
N GLY A 385 -16.36 -10.95 8.02
CA GLY A 385 -16.91 -9.59 7.88
C GLY A 385 -17.20 -9.17 6.43
N GLY A 386 -16.90 -9.99 5.41
CA GLY A 386 -17.26 -9.73 4.00
C GLY A 386 -16.57 -8.53 3.35
N GLY A 387 -15.58 -7.91 4.01
CA GLY A 387 -14.86 -6.77 3.45
C GLY A 387 -13.84 -7.19 2.38
N SER A 388 -13.39 -6.23 1.57
CA SER A 388 -12.39 -6.49 0.54
C SER A 388 -11.23 -5.51 0.58
N MET A 389 -10.06 -5.94 0.08
CA MET A 389 -8.93 -5.07 -0.17
C MET A 389 -8.41 -5.30 -1.59
N THR A 390 -8.58 -4.30 -2.44
CA THR A 390 -8.14 -4.29 -3.85
C THR A 390 -6.79 -3.60 -3.93
N ALA A 391 -5.79 -4.24 -4.52
CA ALA A 391 -4.45 -3.70 -4.64
C ALA A 391 -4.15 -3.22 -6.07
N LEU A 392 -3.62 -2.00 -6.17
CA LEU A 392 -3.03 -1.42 -7.38
C LEU A 392 -1.53 -1.20 -7.17
N PRO A 393 -0.70 -2.25 -7.29
CA PRO A 393 0.74 -2.07 -7.33
C PRO A 393 1.17 -1.36 -8.61
N ILE A 394 2.06 -0.38 -8.47
CA ILE A 394 2.70 0.32 -9.57
C ILE A 394 4.13 -0.18 -9.70
N VAL A 395 4.55 -0.48 -10.93
CA VAL A 395 5.92 -0.88 -11.26
C VAL A 395 6.44 -0.06 -12.44
N GLU A 396 7.67 0.42 -12.34
CA GLU A 396 8.37 1.08 -13.44
C GLU A 396 9.06 0.06 -14.33
N THR A 397 8.85 0.17 -15.65
CA THR A 397 9.64 -0.52 -16.67
C THR A 397 10.70 0.42 -17.23
N GLN A 398 11.68 -0.13 -17.92
CA GLN A 398 12.69 0.61 -18.68
C GLN A 398 12.58 0.21 -20.14
N ALA A 399 12.36 1.18 -21.02
CA ALA A 399 12.19 0.98 -22.47
C ALA A 399 11.09 -0.07 -22.82
N GLY A 400 10.03 -0.15 -22.01
CA GLY A 400 8.93 -1.09 -22.19
C GLY A 400 9.26 -2.55 -21.87
N ASP A 401 10.42 -2.84 -21.25
CA ASP A 401 10.83 -4.22 -20.92
C ASP A 401 10.05 -4.77 -19.74
N VAL A 402 9.02 -5.56 -20.04
CA VAL A 402 8.22 -6.31 -19.05
C VAL A 402 8.89 -7.60 -18.60
N SER A 403 10.00 -8.01 -19.25
CA SER A 403 10.75 -9.23 -18.93
C SER A 403 11.82 -9.02 -17.86
N ALA A 404 12.03 -7.78 -17.42
CA ALA A 404 12.91 -7.44 -16.32
C ALA A 404 12.48 -8.14 -15.01
N TYR A 405 13.41 -8.28 -14.07
CA TYR A 405 13.21 -9.18 -12.92
C TYR A 405 12.04 -8.79 -12.03
N ILE A 406 11.94 -7.52 -11.63
CA ILE A 406 10.84 -7.07 -10.73
C ILE A 406 9.47 -7.06 -11.46
N PRO A 407 9.32 -6.51 -12.68
CA PRO A 407 8.05 -6.62 -13.41
C PRO A 407 7.55 -8.06 -13.55
N THR A 408 8.42 -9.00 -13.97
CA THR A 408 8.05 -10.41 -14.12
C THR A 408 7.54 -11.04 -12.84
N ASN A 409 8.21 -10.75 -11.71
CA ASN A 409 7.78 -11.24 -10.40
C ASN A 409 6.38 -10.73 -10.03
N ILE A 410 6.14 -9.42 -10.18
CA ILE A 410 4.85 -8.82 -9.82
C ILE A 410 3.72 -9.30 -10.75
N ILE A 411 3.98 -9.43 -12.06
CA ILE A 411 3.01 -10.01 -13.02
C ILE A 411 2.58 -11.43 -12.60
N SER A 412 3.52 -12.21 -12.07
CA SER A 412 3.22 -13.58 -11.60
C SER A 412 2.37 -13.62 -10.33
N ILE A 413 2.51 -12.62 -9.46
CA ILE A 413 1.79 -12.52 -8.18
C ILE A 413 0.38 -11.94 -8.37
N THR A 414 0.21 -11.04 -9.35
CA THR A 414 -1.04 -10.29 -9.56
C THR A 414 -2.05 -11.05 -10.43
N ASP A 415 -3.31 -10.66 -10.34
CA ASP A 415 -4.44 -11.25 -11.08
C ASP A 415 -4.65 -10.59 -12.45
N GLY A 416 -3.71 -9.77 -12.88
CA GLY A 416 -3.71 -9.08 -14.16
C GLY A 416 -2.75 -7.90 -14.16
N GLN A 417 -2.63 -7.26 -15.33
CA GLN A 417 -1.81 -6.08 -15.51
C GLN A 417 -2.41 -5.10 -16.51
N ILE A 418 -2.27 -3.82 -16.23
CA ILE A 418 -2.50 -2.70 -17.13
C ILE A 418 -1.14 -2.19 -17.56
N PHE A 419 -0.77 -2.42 -18.83
CA PHE A 419 0.49 -1.98 -19.38
C PHE A 419 0.33 -0.65 -20.13
N LEU A 420 1.13 0.35 -19.73
CA LEU A 420 1.16 1.68 -20.35
C LEU A 420 2.34 1.79 -21.28
N GLU A 421 2.05 2.07 -22.55
CA GLU A 421 3.04 2.16 -23.61
C GLU A 421 3.46 3.61 -23.87
N SER A 422 4.79 3.86 -23.90
CA SER A 422 5.35 5.19 -24.10
C SER A 422 4.99 5.77 -25.46
N SER A 423 4.99 4.96 -26.53
CA SER A 423 4.62 5.39 -27.89
C SER A 423 3.18 5.92 -27.96
N LEU A 424 2.24 5.23 -27.29
CA LEU A 424 0.84 5.68 -27.19
C LEU A 424 0.72 6.98 -26.38
N PHE A 425 1.47 7.09 -25.28
CA PHE A 425 1.45 8.29 -24.46
C PHE A 425 1.92 9.53 -25.23
N PHE A 426 3.05 9.41 -25.95
CA PHE A 426 3.61 10.53 -26.72
C PHE A 426 2.81 10.85 -27.98
N SER A 427 2.10 9.88 -28.57
CA SER A 427 1.13 10.14 -29.66
C SER A 427 -0.15 10.82 -29.18
N GLY A 428 -0.29 11.06 -27.85
CA GLY A 428 -1.44 11.73 -27.27
C GLY A 428 -2.60 10.78 -26.92
N GLN A 429 -2.42 9.47 -26.97
CA GLN A 429 -3.39 8.50 -26.46
C GLN A 429 -3.24 8.41 -24.93
N ARG A 430 -4.18 8.98 -24.19
CA ARG A 430 -4.17 9.05 -22.72
C ARG A 430 -5.54 8.67 -22.16
N PRO A 431 -5.66 7.63 -21.33
CA PRO A 431 -4.59 6.76 -20.83
C PRO A 431 -3.93 5.93 -21.96
N ALA A 432 -2.62 5.68 -21.82
CA ALA A 432 -1.80 5.01 -22.83
C ALA A 432 -1.85 3.47 -22.69
N VAL A 433 -3.03 2.91 -22.45
CA VAL A 433 -3.24 1.48 -22.21
C VAL A 433 -2.99 0.68 -23.48
N ASN A 434 -2.03 -0.24 -23.44
CA ASN A 434 -1.81 -1.20 -24.50
C ASN A 434 -2.80 -2.35 -24.39
N VAL A 435 -3.74 -2.45 -25.37
CA VAL A 435 -4.80 -3.45 -25.36
C VAL A 435 -4.28 -4.88 -25.55
N GLY A 436 -3.14 -5.07 -26.21
CA GLY A 436 -2.55 -6.39 -26.47
C GLY A 436 -1.81 -6.98 -25.26
N LEU A 437 -1.14 -6.13 -24.46
CA LEU A 437 -0.32 -6.55 -23.33
C LEU A 437 -1.06 -6.47 -21.99
N SER A 438 -2.19 -5.76 -21.94
CA SER A 438 -3.00 -5.65 -20.74
C SER A 438 -3.97 -6.82 -20.62
N VAL A 439 -4.12 -7.34 -19.40
CA VAL A 439 -4.94 -8.52 -19.10
C VAL A 439 -5.57 -8.36 -17.72
N SER A 440 -6.87 -8.64 -17.61
CA SER A 440 -7.55 -8.93 -16.33
C SER A 440 -7.93 -10.41 -16.29
N ARG A 441 -7.46 -11.16 -15.29
CA ARG A 441 -7.79 -12.60 -15.15
C ARG A 441 -9.18 -12.81 -14.57
N VAL A 442 -9.75 -11.82 -13.88
CA VAL A 442 -11.13 -11.84 -13.38
C VAL A 442 -12.10 -11.54 -14.53
N GLY A 443 -11.76 -10.55 -15.37
CA GLY A 443 -12.52 -10.25 -16.58
C GLY A 443 -13.96 -9.82 -16.30
N GLY A 444 -14.90 -10.29 -17.11
CA GLY A 444 -16.31 -9.88 -17.08
C GLY A 444 -17.06 -10.17 -15.78
N ASP A 445 -16.50 -10.96 -14.86
CA ASP A 445 -17.13 -11.20 -13.56
C ASP A 445 -16.96 -9.99 -12.62
N ALA A 446 -15.94 -9.13 -12.90
CA ALA A 446 -15.73 -7.85 -12.25
C ALA A 446 -16.44 -6.68 -12.96
N GLN A 447 -17.38 -6.94 -13.87
CA GLN A 447 -18.20 -5.93 -14.54
C GLN A 447 -19.65 -5.99 -14.11
N THR A 448 -20.30 -4.83 -14.07
CA THR A 448 -21.76 -4.81 -14.01
C THR A 448 -22.36 -5.39 -15.29
N LYS A 449 -23.60 -5.88 -15.22
CA LYS A 449 -24.29 -6.42 -16.40
C LYS A 449 -24.44 -5.37 -17.50
N ALA A 450 -24.63 -4.10 -17.12
CA ALA A 450 -24.69 -2.97 -18.04
C ALA A 450 -23.38 -2.79 -18.81
N MET A 451 -22.25 -2.74 -18.10
CA MET A 451 -20.93 -2.59 -18.72
C MET A 451 -20.59 -3.80 -19.60
N LYS A 452 -20.82 -5.03 -19.12
CA LYS A 452 -20.56 -6.25 -19.89
C LYS A 452 -21.35 -6.29 -21.20
N LYS A 453 -22.62 -5.83 -21.18
CA LYS A 453 -23.47 -5.75 -22.38
C LYS A 453 -23.03 -4.62 -23.32
N ALA A 454 -22.63 -3.47 -22.77
CA ALA A 454 -22.22 -2.32 -23.56
C ALA A 454 -20.83 -2.47 -24.19
N ALA A 455 -19.89 -3.12 -23.51
CA ALA A 455 -18.47 -3.20 -23.94
C ALA A 455 -18.14 -4.44 -24.78
N GLY A 456 -19.08 -5.38 -25.00
CA GLY A 456 -18.80 -6.73 -25.48
C GLY A 456 -18.01 -6.84 -26.78
N ALA A 457 -18.17 -5.91 -27.73
CA ALA A 457 -17.45 -5.91 -29.02
C ALA A 457 -16.17 -5.06 -29.02
N LEU A 458 -15.99 -4.13 -28.07
CA LEU A 458 -14.95 -3.11 -28.10
C LEU A 458 -13.53 -3.67 -28.28
N ARG A 459 -13.18 -4.69 -27.51
CA ARG A 459 -11.85 -5.29 -27.54
C ARG A 459 -11.55 -5.96 -28.91
N LEU A 460 -12.53 -6.61 -29.48
CA LEU A 460 -12.41 -7.25 -30.80
C LEU A 460 -12.24 -6.20 -31.90
N ASP A 461 -13.07 -5.15 -31.87
CA ASP A 461 -13.04 -4.07 -32.88
C ASP A 461 -11.70 -3.32 -32.83
N LEU A 462 -11.16 -3.07 -31.65
CA LEU A 462 -9.84 -2.46 -31.48
C LEU A 462 -8.69 -3.38 -31.93
N ALA A 463 -8.81 -4.70 -31.71
CA ALA A 463 -7.82 -5.66 -32.21
C ALA A 463 -7.81 -5.67 -33.74
N GLN A 464 -8.98 -5.72 -34.37
CA GLN A 464 -9.12 -5.64 -35.84
C GLN A 464 -8.57 -4.32 -36.39
N TYR A 465 -8.87 -3.19 -35.73
CA TYR A 465 -8.31 -1.90 -36.11
C TYR A 465 -6.78 -1.91 -36.12
N ARG A 466 -6.15 -2.44 -35.07
CA ARG A 466 -4.68 -2.50 -34.98
C ARG A 466 -4.04 -3.36 -36.06
N GLU A 467 -4.63 -4.49 -36.37
CA GLU A 467 -4.17 -5.33 -37.46
C GLU A 467 -4.22 -4.55 -38.80
N MET A 468 -5.33 -3.86 -39.06
CA MET A 468 -5.47 -3.06 -40.28
C MET A 468 -4.53 -1.84 -40.30
N GLU A 469 -4.30 -1.18 -39.17
CA GLU A 469 -3.38 -0.05 -39.07
C GLU A 469 -1.95 -0.44 -39.47
N VAL A 470 -1.49 -1.63 -39.11
CA VAL A 470 -0.18 -2.17 -39.52
C VAL A 470 -0.16 -2.39 -41.03
N PHE A 471 -1.22 -2.94 -41.62
CA PHE A 471 -1.29 -3.16 -43.09
C PHE A 471 -1.27 -1.86 -43.89
N THR A 472 -1.85 -0.77 -43.36
CA THR A 472 -1.86 0.53 -44.06
C THR A 472 -0.48 1.16 -44.24
N GLN A 473 0.49 0.77 -43.40
CA GLN A 473 1.87 1.25 -43.53
C GLN A 473 2.56 0.66 -44.75
N PHE A 474 2.05 -0.44 -45.31
CA PHE A 474 2.64 -1.17 -46.43
C PHE A 474 1.82 -1.09 -47.72
N SER A 475 0.59 -0.59 -47.72
CA SER A 475 -0.31 -0.52 -48.86
C SER A 475 -0.87 0.90 -49.08
N SER A 476 -0.67 1.43 -50.27
CA SER A 476 -1.17 2.77 -50.66
C SER A 476 -2.61 2.75 -51.19
N ASP A 477 -3.10 1.59 -51.69
CA ASP A 477 -4.46 1.43 -52.22
C ASP A 477 -5.33 0.61 -51.25
N LEU A 478 -6.22 1.30 -50.54
CA LEU A 478 -7.20 0.69 -49.64
C LEU A 478 -8.58 0.70 -50.29
N ASP A 479 -9.27 -0.41 -50.20
CA ASP A 479 -10.68 -0.47 -50.58
C ASP A 479 -11.56 0.35 -49.61
N GLU A 480 -12.76 0.72 -50.08
CA GLU A 480 -13.67 1.57 -49.28
C GLU A 480 -14.15 0.91 -47.97
N THR A 481 -14.18 -0.41 -47.90
CA THR A 481 -14.56 -1.15 -46.70
C THR A 481 -13.49 -1.00 -45.62
N THR A 482 -12.24 -1.22 -46.02
CA THR A 482 -11.08 -1.06 -45.12
C THR A 482 -10.95 0.39 -44.62
N LYS A 483 -11.18 1.38 -45.51
CA LYS A 483 -11.17 2.82 -45.10
C LYS A 483 -12.25 3.09 -44.03
N ARG A 484 -13.46 2.57 -44.20
CA ARG A 484 -14.53 2.76 -43.20
C ARG A 484 -14.21 2.12 -41.86
N GLN A 485 -13.61 0.92 -41.87
CA GLN A 485 -13.19 0.24 -40.65
C GLN A 485 -12.05 1.00 -39.94
N LEU A 486 -11.11 1.58 -40.70
CA LEU A 486 -10.05 2.42 -40.14
C LEU A 486 -10.61 3.69 -39.49
N ILE A 487 -11.53 4.39 -40.16
CA ILE A 487 -12.21 5.57 -39.59
C ILE A 487 -12.96 5.20 -38.31
N TYR A 488 -13.66 4.07 -38.32
CA TYR A 488 -14.37 3.58 -37.13
C TYR A 488 -13.39 3.30 -35.97
N GLY A 489 -12.32 2.56 -36.22
CA GLY A 489 -11.32 2.24 -35.20
C GLY A 489 -10.58 3.48 -34.66
N GLN A 490 -10.28 4.46 -35.54
CA GLN A 490 -9.73 5.75 -35.12
C GLN A 490 -10.71 6.51 -34.20
N GLY A 491 -12.01 6.44 -34.51
CA GLY A 491 -13.08 6.98 -33.67
C GLY A 491 -13.10 6.34 -32.28
N LEU A 492 -13.00 5.01 -32.21
CA LEU A 492 -12.92 4.27 -30.94
C LEU A 492 -11.66 4.65 -30.15
N MET A 493 -10.49 4.71 -30.79
CA MET A 493 -9.26 5.15 -30.13
C MET A 493 -9.38 6.59 -29.58
N ARG A 494 -10.06 7.48 -30.32
CA ARG A 494 -10.32 8.85 -29.86
C ARG A 494 -11.30 8.88 -28.68
N LEU A 495 -12.33 8.05 -28.69
CA LEU A 495 -13.28 7.91 -27.59
C LEU A 495 -12.62 7.49 -26.28
N LEU A 496 -11.64 6.60 -26.35
CA LEU A 496 -10.91 6.10 -25.18
C LEU A 496 -9.94 7.12 -24.56
N ARG A 497 -9.71 8.28 -25.21
CA ARG A 497 -8.95 9.37 -24.60
C ARG A 497 -9.78 10.03 -23.52
N GLN A 498 -9.18 10.16 -22.35
CA GLN A 498 -9.84 10.75 -21.19
C GLN A 498 -8.87 11.69 -20.46
N PRO A 499 -9.27 12.93 -20.13
CA PRO A 499 -8.44 13.83 -19.38
C PRO A 499 -8.29 13.37 -17.93
N GLN A 500 -7.17 13.68 -17.30
CA GLN A 500 -6.93 13.41 -15.89
C GLN A 500 -7.93 14.13 -14.98
N ASN A 501 -8.20 13.55 -13.82
CA ASN A 501 -9.08 14.07 -12.78
C ASN A 501 -10.55 14.23 -13.23
N HIS A 502 -10.95 13.47 -14.24
CA HIS A 502 -12.31 13.44 -14.77
C HIS A 502 -12.79 11.98 -14.95
N PRO A 503 -12.90 11.19 -13.87
CA PRO A 503 -13.45 9.84 -13.96
C PRO A 503 -14.92 9.89 -14.37
N TYR A 504 -15.32 8.95 -15.24
CA TYR A 504 -16.72 8.79 -15.67
C TYR A 504 -17.51 7.93 -14.69
N GLN A 505 -18.77 8.33 -14.46
CA GLN A 505 -19.75 7.47 -13.79
C GLN A 505 -20.15 6.30 -14.72
N GLN A 506 -20.74 5.26 -14.15
CA GLN A 506 -21.10 4.05 -14.90
C GLN A 506 -22.05 4.33 -16.07
N HIS A 507 -23.12 5.09 -15.84
CA HIS A 507 -24.07 5.46 -16.92
C HIS A 507 -23.39 6.20 -18.06
N GLN A 508 -22.43 7.10 -17.77
CA GLN A 508 -21.69 7.85 -18.79
C GLN A 508 -20.87 6.91 -19.68
N GLN A 509 -20.17 5.96 -19.06
CA GLN A 509 -19.38 4.95 -19.80
C GLN A 509 -20.29 4.08 -20.67
N VAL A 510 -21.41 3.61 -20.13
CA VAL A 510 -22.40 2.78 -20.87
C VAL A 510 -22.99 3.54 -22.05
N ILE A 511 -23.39 4.80 -21.86
CA ILE A 511 -23.94 5.66 -22.93
C ILE A 511 -22.92 5.81 -24.06
N LEU A 512 -21.66 6.14 -23.72
CA LEU A 512 -20.61 6.33 -24.73
C LEU A 512 -20.31 5.06 -25.50
N LEU A 513 -20.26 3.90 -24.84
CA LEU A 513 -20.01 2.62 -25.47
C LEU A 513 -21.16 2.20 -26.39
N VAL A 514 -22.40 2.32 -25.93
CA VAL A 514 -23.58 2.01 -26.74
C VAL A 514 -23.62 2.87 -28.00
N ALA A 515 -23.42 4.19 -27.88
CA ALA A 515 -23.43 5.09 -29.03
C ALA A 515 -22.27 4.81 -30.01
N ALA A 516 -21.07 4.48 -29.50
CA ALA A 516 -19.91 4.22 -30.34
C ALA A 516 -19.99 2.88 -31.09
N LEU A 517 -20.36 1.80 -30.38
CA LEU A 517 -20.40 0.45 -30.96
C LEU A 517 -21.60 0.24 -31.91
N ASP A 518 -22.65 1.04 -31.75
CA ASP A 518 -23.75 1.10 -32.74
C ASP A 518 -23.50 2.15 -33.87
N HIS A 519 -22.23 2.53 -34.08
CA HIS A 519 -21.77 3.39 -35.17
C HIS A 519 -22.37 4.82 -35.22
N VAL A 520 -23.05 5.29 -34.18
CA VAL A 520 -23.66 6.63 -34.15
C VAL A 520 -22.58 7.73 -34.28
N MET A 521 -21.40 7.48 -33.75
CA MET A 521 -20.30 8.46 -33.77
C MET A 521 -19.46 8.42 -35.05
N GLN A 522 -19.70 7.50 -35.97
CA GLN A 522 -18.84 7.25 -37.14
C GLN A 522 -18.75 8.45 -38.09
N THR A 523 -19.78 9.28 -38.13
CA THR A 523 -19.85 10.47 -39.00
C THR A 523 -19.32 11.73 -38.31
N VAL A 524 -18.92 11.64 -37.04
CA VAL A 524 -18.39 12.78 -36.29
C VAL A 524 -16.91 12.96 -36.66
N PRO A 525 -16.49 14.17 -37.12
CA PRO A 525 -15.07 14.43 -37.39
C PRO A 525 -14.21 14.20 -36.14
N LEU A 526 -13.05 13.54 -36.29
CA LEU A 526 -12.16 13.21 -35.17
C LEU A 526 -11.75 14.44 -34.34
N ALA A 527 -11.57 15.61 -34.97
CA ALA A 527 -11.25 16.85 -34.27
C ALA A 527 -12.38 17.35 -33.34
N ARG A 528 -13.63 16.94 -33.59
CA ARG A 528 -14.80 17.35 -32.80
C ARG A 528 -15.32 16.26 -31.88
N MET A 529 -14.67 15.10 -31.82
CA MET A 529 -15.12 13.95 -31.03
C MET A 529 -15.19 14.27 -29.53
N ASP A 530 -14.23 15.02 -29.00
CA ASP A 530 -14.21 15.38 -27.56
C ASP A 530 -15.37 16.32 -27.21
N ASP A 531 -15.69 17.30 -28.09
CA ASP A 531 -16.84 18.20 -27.94
C ASP A 531 -18.15 17.42 -28.04
N PHE A 532 -18.26 16.55 -29.04
CA PHE A 532 -19.43 15.69 -29.22
C PHE A 532 -19.69 14.83 -27.99
N ARG A 533 -18.67 14.13 -27.50
CA ARG A 533 -18.76 13.25 -26.32
C ARG A 533 -19.28 13.99 -25.10
N THR A 534 -18.68 15.13 -24.75
CA THR A 534 -19.06 15.93 -23.57
C THR A 534 -20.50 16.43 -23.68
N ARG A 535 -20.87 16.93 -24.84
CA ARG A 535 -22.21 17.48 -25.07
C ARG A 535 -23.27 16.38 -25.18
N LEU A 536 -22.94 15.20 -25.72
CA LEU A 536 -23.84 14.04 -25.76
C LEU A 536 -24.20 13.59 -24.35
N LEU A 537 -23.23 13.44 -23.46
CA LEU A 537 -23.47 13.07 -22.06
C LEU A 537 -24.40 14.08 -21.38
N THR A 538 -24.09 15.36 -21.47
CA THR A 538 -24.93 16.43 -20.89
C THR A 538 -26.35 16.42 -21.47
N TYR A 539 -26.48 16.17 -22.79
CA TYR A 539 -27.79 16.09 -23.43
C TYR A 539 -28.62 14.94 -22.87
N ILE A 540 -28.06 13.73 -22.80
CA ILE A 540 -28.82 12.55 -22.31
C ILE A 540 -29.12 12.69 -20.82
N GLU A 541 -28.19 13.15 -20.00
CA GLU A 541 -28.40 13.41 -18.56
C GLU A 541 -29.53 14.43 -18.32
N THR A 542 -29.68 15.40 -19.22
CA THR A 542 -30.74 16.40 -19.15
C THR A 542 -32.10 15.86 -19.65
N GLN A 543 -32.11 15.02 -20.69
CA GLN A 543 -33.33 14.51 -21.28
C GLN A 543 -33.97 13.36 -20.47
N ASP A 544 -33.14 12.46 -19.93
CA ASP A 544 -33.59 11.30 -19.13
C ASP A 544 -32.67 10.99 -17.95
N GLN A 545 -32.80 11.79 -16.90
CA GLN A 545 -32.07 11.56 -15.63
C GLN A 545 -32.48 10.23 -14.97
N ALA A 546 -33.69 9.74 -15.20
CA ALA A 546 -34.16 8.49 -14.63
C ALA A 546 -33.43 7.28 -15.23
N LEU A 547 -33.17 7.30 -16.55
CA LEU A 547 -32.34 6.32 -17.24
C LEU A 547 -30.94 6.25 -16.61
N CYS A 548 -30.27 7.39 -16.41
CA CYS A 548 -28.94 7.45 -15.81
C CYS A 548 -28.92 6.83 -14.41
N ARG A 549 -29.89 7.20 -13.56
CA ARG A 549 -30.01 6.61 -12.21
C ARG A 549 -30.28 5.11 -12.23
N ARG A 550 -31.15 4.62 -13.12
CA ARG A 550 -31.42 3.18 -13.24
C ARG A 550 -30.15 2.40 -13.56
N ILE A 551 -29.33 2.90 -14.48
CA ILE A 551 -28.06 2.24 -14.85
C ILE A 551 -27.10 2.21 -13.65
N ASP A 552 -26.95 3.34 -12.95
CA ASP A 552 -26.01 3.43 -11.82
C ASP A 552 -26.45 2.59 -10.61
N GLU A 553 -27.75 2.60 -10.27
CA GLU A 553 -28.26 1.90 -9.09
C GLU A 553 -28.43 0.39 -9.33
N SER A 554 -28.94 0.00 -10.52
CA SER A 554 -29.20 -1.42 -10.82
C SER A 554 -28.00 -2.16 -11.39
N GLY A 555 -27.06 -1.46 -12.01
CA GLY A 555 -25.96 -2.06 -12.77
C GLY A 555 -26.45 -2.86 -13.98
N GLN A 556 -27.66 -2.60 -14.48
CA GLN A 556 -28.28 -3.33 -15.60
C GLN A 556 -28.57 -2.39 -16.76
N LEU A 557 -28.56 -2.94 -17.96
CA LEU A 557 -28.96 -2.28 -19.21
C LEU A 557 -30.04 -3.11 -19.89
N SER A 558 -31.30 -2.68 -19.78
CA SER A 558 -32.40 -3.30 -20.50
C SER A 558 -32.32 -3.03 -22.02
N ASP A 559 -33.01 -3.78 -22.83
CA ASP A 559 -33.05 -3.51 -24.27
C ASP A 559 -33.77 -2.19 -24.56
N GLU A 560 -34.80 -1.85 -23.77
CA GLU A 560 -35.52 -0.57 -23.84
C GLU A 560 -34.61 0.62 -23.50
N ASP A 561 -33.77 0.51 -22.42
CA ASP A 561 -32.80 1.54 -22.07
C ASP A 561 -31.76 1.72 -23.19
N ARG A 562 -31.30 0.62 -23.79
CA ARG A 562 -30.35 0.67 -24.90
C ARG A 562 -30.95 1.38 -26.11
N GLU A 563 -32.21 1.04 -26.51
CA GLU A 563 -32.90 1.71 -27.58
C GLU A 563 -33.09 3.20 -27.30
N THR A 564 -33.43 3.56 -26.07
CA THR A 564 -33.55 4.96 -25.63
C THR A 564 -32.25 5.72 -25.79
N ILE A 565 -31.11 5.14 -25.34
CA ILE A 565 -29.79 5.73 -25.52
C ILE A 565 -29.49 5.95 -27.00
N LEU A 566 -29.76 4.96 -27.86
CA LEU A 566 -29.51 5.06 -29.29
C LEU A 566 -30.39 6.13 -29.97
N LYS A 567 -31.64 6.20 -29.58
CA LYS A 567 -32.57 7.22 -30.09
C LYS A 567 -32.08 8.62 -29.73
N LEU A 568 -31.82 8.88 -28.47
CA LEU A 568 -31.32 10.18 -27.99
C LEU A 568 -29.98 10.54 -28.62
N SER A 569 -29.10 9.55 -28.80
CA SER A 569 -27.77 9.76 -29.40
C SER A 569 -27.91 10.17 -30.89
N ARG A 570 -28.82 9.56 -31.66
CA ARG A 570 -29.08 9.91 -33.06
C ARG A 570 -29.77 11.28 -33.19
N GLU A 571 -30.70 11.60 -32.31
CA GLU A 571 -31.33 12.94 -32.24
C GLU A 571 -30.28 14.01 -31.95
N PHE A 572 -29.36 13.76 -30.98
CA PHE A 572 -28.29 14.68 -30.67
C PHE A 572 -27.32 14.83 -31.85
N LEU A 573 -26.93 13.73 -32.52
CA LEU A 573 -26.05 13.77 -33.69
C LEU A 573 -26.60 14.70 -34.77
N THR A 574 -27.90 14.59 -35.08
CA THR A 574 -28.57 15.45 -36.09
C THR A 574 -28.46 16.92 -35.71
N ARG A 575 -28.74 17.29 -34.45
CA ARG A 575 -28.59 18.65 -33.95
C ARG A 575 -27.14 19.16 -34.03
N PHE A 576 -26.18 18.30 -33.62
CA PHE A 576 -24.77 18.64 -33.64
C PHE A 576 -24.24 18.90 -35.06
N GLN A 577 -24.72 18.16 -36.04
CA GLN A 577 -24.38 18.33 -37.45
C GLN A 577 -25.04 19.58 -38.05
N THR A 578 -26.26 19.92 -37.69
CA THR A 578 -26.95 21.14 -38.13
C THR A 578 -26.24 22.41 -37.62
N GLU A 579 -25.92 22.43 -36.31
CA GLU A 579 -25.14 23.55 -35.73
C GLU A 579 -23.74 23.69 -36.36
N ALA A 580 -23.14 22.59 -36.83
CA ALA A 580 -21.87 22.63 -37.53
C ALA A 580 -21.98 23.20 -38.92
N ALA A 581 -23.05 22.89 -39.62
CA ALA A 581 -23.33 23.43 -40.95
C ALA A 581 -23.62 24.96 -40.91
N GLU A 582 -24.36 25.41 -39.90
CA GLU A 582 -24.66 26.83 -39.68
C GLU A 582 -23.42 27.62 -39.40
N LYS A 583 -22.46 27.12 -38.56
CA LYS A 583 -21.20 27.78 -38.27
C LYS A 583 -20.16 27.74 -39.37
N SER A 584 -20.30 26.85 -40.36
CA SER A 584 -19.43 26.77 -41.54
C SER A 584 -19.96 27.50 -42.74
N GLY A 585 -21.19 27.99 -42.67
CA GLY A 585 -21.84 28.81 -43.70
C GLY A 585 -21.69 30.34 -43.46
N GLU A 586 -21.13 30.75 -42.32
CA GLU A 586 -20.59 32.09 -42.07
C GLU A 586 -19.07 32.11 -42.35
#